data_0ea97c8df7df3a0bd797e63998fef102
#
_entry.id   0ea97c8df7df3a0bd797e63998fef102
#
_cell.length_a   1.000
_cell.length_b   1.000
_cell.length_c   1.000
_cell.angle_alpha   90.00
_cell.angle_beta   90.00
_cell.angle_gamma   90.00
#
_symmetry.space_group_name_H-M   'P 1'
#
loop_
_entity.id
_entity.type
_entity.pdbx_description
1 polymer ?
#
loop_
_entity_poly.entity_id
_entity_poly.type
_entity_poly.pdbx_seq_one_letter_code
_entity_poly.pdbx_strand_id
1 'polypeptide(L)'
;MDTVPSTWNADDGAASLGMAAWVTPGPDGSLWLESPGPDAQTLRVLRSDGRLIDTGWIATSVRPRDDGTALIGVSEREQGRDLNGDGTLTEHVLVLWAERHPAEVIGPAYVYDSTTDGGVWLAWDERDEQGRVQSWHLGFWHRDTDFVDLPIATVNHTAMPNGGLIFGVSETTDYWSYSYECNQGGQDLNGDGDCADFILHRWSPASGLVSLGLIQQGWCPECEWGYVTSGDVAWASQREWEMGQDLDGDGEVTDASVLHVVEGDAVHNLGVAVSWDTRRWAALDGGAVVLVEEATRDLNDDADVADGVFHFVPNTGAAINIGLGGGSAQALSTGEVVLLAEEAGNGRDFNGDGYISDDTYVIHIWSPQRGLTNTGLTNGRYMDEEGPSRPYLVGTLPDRELVALVPEWQQGDGDLNGDGDTNDVVVHVVSM
;
A
#
# COMPACT_ATOMS: atom_id res chain seq x y z
N MET A 1 -13.22 15.45 2.20
CA MET A 1 -13.15 16.93 2.06
C MET A 1 -11.92 17.36 2.83
N ASP A 2 -10.80 17.51 2.14
CA ASP A 2 -9.56 17.82 2.81
C ASP A 2 -9.57 19.28 3.27
N THR A 3 -9.24 19.49 4.52
CA THR A 3 -9.21 20.81 5.15
C THR A 3 -8.06 21.62 4.54
N VAL A 4 -8.40 22.73 3.91
CA VAL A 4 -7.44 23.77 3.48
C VAL A 4 -6.61 24.21 4.69
N PRO A 5 -5.27 24.31 4.59
CA PRO A 5 -4.43 24.74 5.70
C PRO A 5 -4.95 26.05 6.31
N SER A 6 -4.97 26.14 7.63
CA SER A 6 -5.55 27.24 8.42
C SER A 6 -4.87 28.62 8.27
N THR A 7 -3.92 28.74 7.34
CA THR A 7 -3.23 30.01 7.00
C THR A 7 -3.88 30.80 5.88
N TRP A 8 -4.94 30.29 5.29
CA TRP A 8 -5.71 31.03 4.29
C TRP A 8 -6.78 31.86 4.99
N ASN A 9 -6.49 33.13 5.23
CA ASN A 9 -7.50 34.08 5.69
C ASN A 9 -8.49 34.37 4.56
N ALA A 10 -9.74 34.00 4.77
CA ALA A 10 -10.83 34.23 3.84
C ALA A 10 -11.15 35.72 3.58
N ASP A 11 -10.50 36.63 4.28
CA ASP A 11 -10.80 38.08 4.23
C ASP A 11 -10.03 38.85 3.14
N ASP A 12 -9.04 38.27 2.50
CA ASP A 12 -8.24 38.90 1.43
C ASP A 12 -8.68 38.49 0.00
N GLY A 13 -9.96 38.48 -0.26
CA GLY A 13 -10.52 38.32 -1.61
C GLY A 13 -10.29 36.92 -2.19
N ALA A 14 -11.21 36.00 -1.93
CA ALA A 14 -11.21 34.66 -2.52
C ALA A 14 -11.17 34.77 -4.05
N ALA A 15 -10.00 34.58 -4.65
CA ALA A 15 -9.91 34.35 -6.08
C ALA A 15 -10.52 32.99 -6.36
N SER A 16 -11.58 32.96 -7.18
CA SER A 16 -12.11 31.70 -7.69
C SER A 16 -11.05 31.05 -8.57
N LEU A 17 -10.46 29.95 -8.12
CA LEU A 17 -9.45 29.20 -8.85
C LEU A 17 -10.04 28.37 -10.00
N GLY A 18 -11.36 28.48 -10.22
CA GLY A 18 -12.11 27.65 -11.16
C GLY A 18 -12.52 26.30 -10.55
N MET A 19 -13.15 25.44 -11.35
CA MET A 19 -13.50 24.07 -10.92
C MET A 19 -12.23 23.21 -10.97
N ALA A 20 -11.85 22.62 -9.83
CA ALA A 20 -10.91 21.51 -9.77
C ALA A 20 -11.66 20.29 -9.21
N ALA A 21 -11.52 19.14 -9.84
CA ALA A 21 -12.12 17.92 -9.33
C ALA A 21 -11.21 17.22 -8.32
N TRP A 22 -9.91 17.38 -8.48
CA TRP A 22 -8.91 16.82 -7.57
C TRP A 22 -7.91 17.87 -7.17
N VAL A 23 -7.48 17.82 -5.90
CA VAL A 23 -6.46 18.69 -5.35
C VAL A 23 -5.43 17.81 -4.65
N THR A 24 -4.19 17.84 -5.13
CA THR A 24 -3.08 17.11 -4.52
C THR A 24 -2.16 18.10 -3.81
N PRO A 25 -1.96 18.01 -2.50
CA PRO A 25 -1.02 18.85 -1.79
C PRO A 25 0.42 18.45 -2.12
N GLY A 26 1.28 19.43 -2.34
CA GLY A 26 2.71 19.22 -2.48
C GLY A 26 3.44 19.41 -1.15
N PRO A 27 4.59 18.76 -0.97
CA PRO A 27 5.38 18.84 0.26
C PRO A 27 5.96 20.24 0.52
N ASP A 28 6.08 21.07 -0.53
CA ASP A 28 6.51 22.46 -0.46
C ASP A 28 5.36 23.44 -0.12
N GLY A 29 4.17 22.91 0.25
CA GLY A 29 2.96 23.69 0.50
C GLY A 29 2.25 24.18 -0.76
N SER A 30 2.61 23.68 -1.92
CA SER A 30 1.87 23.91 -3.17
C SER A 30 0.59 23.08 -3.21
N LEU A 31 -0.39 23.51 -4.02
CA LEU A 31 -1.59 22.75 -4.34
C LEU A 31 -1.65 22.50 -5.85
N TRP A 32 -1.78 21.25 -6.23
CA TRP A 32 -1.90 20.81 -7.61
C TRP A 32 -3.38 20.60 -7.93
N LEU A 33 -3.88 21.30 -8.94
CA LEU A 33 -5.29 21.42 -9.26
C LEU A 33 -5.56 20.73 -10.59
N GLU A 34 -6.23 19.58 -10.54
CA GLU A 34 -6.63 18.79 -11.70
C GLU A 34 -8.07 19.10 -12.07
N SER A 35 -8.36 19.24 -13.35
CA SER A 35 -9.71 19.46 -13.88
C SER A 35 -10.06 18.32 -14.83
N PRO A 36 -10.73 17.26 -14.39
CA PRO A 36 -11.15 16.17 -15.26
C PRO A 36 -12.39 16.53 -16.05
N GLY A 37 -12.58 15.87 -17.17
CA GLY A 37 -13.78 15.93 -17.98
C GLY A 37 -13.51 16.19 -19.44
N PRO A 38 -14.55 16.20 -20.28
CA PRO A 38 -14.42 16.37 -21.74
C PRO A 38 -13.83 17.72 -22.16
N ASP A 39 -13.82 18.70 -21.24
CA ASP A 39 -13.15 19.98 -21.38
C ASP A 39 -11.88 20.02 -20.49
N ALA A 40 -11.10 18.94 -20.51
CA ALA A 40 -9.92 18.76 -19.68
C ALA A 40 -9.03 20.02 -19.77
N GLN A 41 -8.89 20.69 -18.64
CA GLN A 41 -7.99 21.83 -18.53
C GLN A 41 -6.61 21.32 -18.11
N THR A 42 -5.60 22.06 -18.48
CA THR A 42 -4.24 21.77 -18.07
C THR A 42 -4.10 21.78 -16.55
N LEU A 43 -3.26 20.91 -16.03
CA LEU A 43 -2.87 20.86 -14.62
C LEU A 43 -2.29 22.21 -14.20
N ARG A 44 -2.76 22.76 -13.08
CA ARG A 44 -2.31 24.03 -12.52
C ARG A 44 -1.71 23.83 -11.14
N VAL A 45 -0.71 24.62 -10.82
CA VAL A 45 -0.05 24.61 -9.50
C VAL A 45 -0.25 25.97 -8.83
N LEU A 46 -0.87 25.97 -7.67
CA LEU A 46 -0.93 27.10 -6.78
C LEU A 46 0.24 27.00 -5.80
N ARG A 47 1.19 27.91 -5.89
CA ARG A 47 2.34 27.99 -4.99
C ARG A 47 1.98 28.63 -3.66
N SER A 48 2.77 28.36 -2.62
CA SER A 48 2.59 28.95 -1.28
C SER A 48 2.68 30.47 -1.26
N ASP A 49 3.30 31.10 -2.28
CA ASP A 49 3.34 32.55 -2.47
C ASP A 49 2.10 33.13 -3.18
N GLY A 50 1.10 32.30 -3.48
CA GLY A 50 -0.15 32.66 -4.14
C GLY A 50 -0.10 32.70 -5.67
N ARG A 51 1.04 32.38 -6.30
CA ARG A 51 1.13 32.33 -7.77
C ARG A 51 0.45 31.07 -8.29
N LEU A 52 -0.42 31.23 -9.29
CA LEU A 52 -1.02 30.16 -10.05
C LEU A 52 -0.24 29.95 -11.35
N ILE A 53 0.25 28.74 -11.58
CA ILE A 53 1.06 28.36 -12.74
C ILE A 53 0.30 27.29 -13.54
N ASP A 54 0.17 27.53 -14.84
CA ASP A 54 -0.32 26.53 -15.78
C ASP A 54 0.86 25.67 -16.24
N THR A 55 0.78 24.36 -16.04
CA THR A 55 1.86 23.44 -16.44
C THR A 55 1.86 23.13 -17.93
N GLY A 56 0.76 23.38 -18.62
CA GLY A 56 0.54 23.00 -20.03
C GLY A 56 0.26 21.51 -20.24
N TRP A 57 0.11 20.72 -19.19
CA TRP A 57 -0.12 19.29 -19.26
C TRP A 57 -1.54 18.92 -18.86
N ILE A 58 -2.19 18.09 -19.67
CA ILE A 58 -3.46 17.43 -19.31
C ILE A 58 -3.07 16.17 -18.54
N ALA A 59 -3.18 16.26 -17.20
CA ALA A 59 -2.71 15.20 -16.31
C ALA A 59 -3.79 14.14 -16.07
N THR A 60 -3.37 12.88 -16.03
CA THR A 60 -4.16 11.75 -15.52
C THR A 60 -3.82 11.44 -14.06
N SER A 61 -2.64 11.87 -13.63
CA SER A 61 -2.16 11.76 -12.24
C SER A 61 -1.05 12.77 -11.98
N VAL A 62 -0.84 13.14 -10.71
CA VAL A 62 0.28 13.99 -10.31
C VAL A 62 0.86 13.52 -8.97
N ARG A 63 2.19 13.47 -8.88
CA ARG A 63 2.94 13.24 -7.65
C ARG A 63 3.97 14.35 -7.45
N PRO A 64 3.67 15.34 -6.60
CA PRO A 64 4.63 16.38 -6.22
C PRO A 64 5.80 15.77 -5.44
N ARG A 65 7.00 16.35 -5.60
CA ARG A 65 8.24 15.92 -4.96
C ARG A 65 8.83 17.01 -4.07
N ASP A 66 9.66 16.60 -3.11
CA ASP A 66 10.30 17.51 -2.14
C ASP A 66 11.24 18.53 -2.79
N ASP A 67 11.80 18.21 -3.96
CA ASP A 67 12.69 19.09 -4.71
C ASP A 67 11.96 20.18 -5.53
N GLY A 68 10.63 20.28 -5.38
CA GLY A 68 9.76 21.21 -6.10
C GLY A 68 9.45 20.80 -7.55
N THR A 69 9.86 19.61 -7.98
CA THR A 69 9.45 18.99 -9.23
C THR A 69 8.15 18.19 -9.03
N ALA A 70 7.59 17.67 -10.11
CA ALA A 70 6.49 16.71 -10.03
C ALA A 70 6.57 15.67 -11.15
N LEU A 71 6.14 14.46 -10.82
CA LEU A 71 5.85 13.44 -11.81
C LEU A 71 4.41 13.59 -12.25
N ILE A 72 4.18 13.69 -13.56
CA ILE A 72 2.87 13.90 -14.17
C ILE A 72 2.60 12.75 -15.13
N GLY A 73 1.56 11.96 -14.87
CA GLY A 73 1.03 11.02 -15.83
C GLY A 73 0.20 11.77 -16.89
N VAL A 74 0.45 11.50 -18.16
CA VAL A 74 -0.15 12.19 -19.30
C VAL A 74 -0.64 11.18 -20.32
N SER A 75 -1.89 11.29 -20.74
CA SER A 75 -2.39 10.55 -21.90
C SER A 75 -2.02 11.30 -23.19
N GLU A 76 -1.27 10.67 -24.06
CA GLU A 76 -0.88 11.27 -25.36
C GLU A 76 -2.09 11.62 -26.21
N ARG A 77 -3.15 10.80 -26.14
CA ARG A 77 -4.42 11.01 -26.82
C ARG A 77 -5.10 12.29 -26.37
N GLU A 78 -5.15 12.55 -25.07
CA GLU A 78 -5.77 13.76 -24.52
C GLU A 78 -4.89 14.99 -24.75
N GLN A 79 -3.57 14.82 -24.65
CA GLN A 79 -2.60 15.86 -24.96
C GLN A 79 -2.53 16.18 -26.46
N GLY A 80 -2.96 15.26 -27.33
CA GLY A 80 -3.01 15.42 -28.79
C GLY A 80 -1.66 15.40 -29.48
N ARG A 81 -0.64 14.80 -28.86
CA ARG A 81 0.70 14.68 -29.43
C ARG A 81 1.43 13.43 -28.96
N ASP A 82 2.21 12.86 -29.84
CA ASP A 82 3.19 11.81 -29.56
C ASP A 82 4.33 12.40 -28.72
N LEU A 83 4.46 11.91 -27.49
CA LEU A 83 5.41 12.43 -26.50
C LEU A 83 6.67 11.59 -26.41
N ASN A 84 6.55 10.27 -26.63
CA ASN A 84 7.68 9.33 -26.58
C ASN A 84 8.34 9.11 -27.94
N GLY A 85 7.70 9.54 -29.04
CA GLY A 85 8.26 9.49 -30.39
C GLY A 85 8.08 8.15 -31.09
N ASP A 86 7.16 7.31 -30.64
CA ASP A 86 6.89 5.98 -31.21
C ASP A 86 5.96 5.99 -32.42
N GLY A 87 5.34 7.13 -32.71
CA GLY A 87 4.44 7.35 -33.84
C GLY A 87 2.97 7.04 -33.53
N THR A 88 2.61 6.75 -32.28
CA THR A 88 1.24 6.52 -31.84
C THR A 88 0.74 7.61 -30.89
N LEU A 89 -0.53 7.58 -30.48
CA LEU A 89 -1.11 8.44 -29.45
C LEU A 89 -1.92 7.60 -28.45
N THR A 90 -1.58 6.33 -28.30
CA THR A 90 -2.41 5.40 -27.53
C THR A 90 -1.92 5.22 -26.11
N GLU A 91 -0.77 5.75 -25.78
CA GLU A 91 -0.06 5.48 -24.54
C GLU A 91 -0.27 6.56 -23.47
N HIS A 92 0.00 6.14 -22.24
CA HIS A 92 0.24 7.05 -21.13
C HIS A 92 1.75 7.17 -20.96
N VAL A 93 2.20 8.38 -20.77
CA VAL A 93 3.63 8.67 -20.54
C VAL A 93 3.80 9.40 -19.22
N LEU A 94 4.94 9.17 -18.60
CA LEU A 94 5.34 9.89 -17.41
C LEU A 94 6.25 11.05 -17.79
N VAL A 95 5.95 12.22 -17.23
CA VAL A 95 6.68 13.46 -17.46
C VAL A 95 7.22 13.96 -16.13
N LEU A 96 8.52 14.25 -16.07
CA LEU A 96 9.10 15.04 -14.99
C LEU A 96 8.96 16.53 -15.33
N TRP A 97 8.17 17.21 -14.52
CA TRP A 97 7.95 18.64 -14.68
C TRP A 97 8.71 19.46 -13.62
N ALA A 98 9.25 20.59 -14.03
CA ALA A 98 9.84 21.58 -13.17
C ALA A 98 9.51 22.99 -13.69
N GLU A 99 9.21 23.95 -12.78
CA GLU A 99 8.72 25.30 -13.14
C GLU A 99 9.64 26.05 -14.11
N ARG A 100 10.96 25.86 -14.02
CA ARG A 100 11.95 26.65 -14.75
C ARG A 100 12.77 25.86 -15.77
N HIS A 101 12.41 24.61 -15.95
CA HIS A 101 13.11 23.72 -16.87
C HIS A 101 12.13 23.14 -17.89
N PRO A 102 12.59 22.81 -19.11
CA PRO A 102 11.78 22.00 -20.01
C PRO A 102 11.35 20.71 -19.30
N ALA A 103 10.09 20.33 -19.48
CA ALA A 103 9.64 19.05 -18.98
C ALA A 103 10.36 17.92 -19.72
N GLU A 104 10.72 16.88 -18.99
CA GLU A 104 11.39 15.69 -19.50
C GLU A 104 10.39 14.54 -19.59
N VAL A 105 10.26 13.92 -20.75
CA VAL A 105 9.49 12.69 -20.92
C VAL A 105 10.36 11.54 -20.47
N ILE A 106 9.93 10.83 -19.43
CA ILE A 106 10.67 9.71 -18.84
C ILE A 106 10.44 8.43 -19.66
N GLY A 107 9.20 8.14 -19.99
CA GLY A 107 8.81 6.94 -20.74
C GLY A 107 7.33 6.62 -20.64
N PRO A 108 6.90 5.50 -21.25
CA PRO A 108 5.54 5.01 -21.08
C PRO A 108 5.30 4.58 -19.64
N ALA A 109 4.13 4.86 -19.06
CA ALA A 109 3.78 4.41 -17.73
C ALA A 109 2.28 4.51 -17.44
N TYR A 110 1.69 3.43 -16.95
CA TYR A 110 0.37 3.43 -16.34
C TYR A 110 0.45 3.56 -14.81
N VAL A 111 1.43 2.90 -14.22
CA VAL A 111 1.69 2.92 -12.78
C VAL A 111 3.14 3.33 -12.59
N TYR A 112 3.39 4.14 -11.58
CA TYR A 112 4.74 4.53 -11.22
C TYR A 112 4.88 4.74 -9.71
N ASP A 113 6.08 4.49 -9.22
CA ASP A 113 6.47 4.74 -7.84
C ASP A 113 7.82 5.43 -7.78
N SER A 114 8.10 6.15 -6.71
CA SER A 114 9.34 6.92 -6.58
C SER A 114 10.15 6.46 -5.39
N THR A 115 11.45 6.35 -5.59
CA THR A 115 12.41 6.07 -4.53
C THR A 115 12.84 7.35 -3.81
N THR A 116 13.37 7.22 -2.60
CA THR A 116 13.80 8.38 -1.80
C THR A 116 15.01 9.11 -2.38
N ASP A 117 15.81 8.44 -3.21
CA ASP A 117 16.96 9.02 -3.92
C ASP A 117 16.57 9.73 -5.22
N GLY A 118 15.30 9.70 -5.59
CA GLY A 118 14.78 10.37 -6.77
C GLY A 118 14.65 9.49 -8.01
N GLY A 119 14.88 8.18 -7.89
CA GLY A 119 14.54 7.21 -8.91
C GLY A 119 13.04 7.06 -9.10
N VAL A 120 12.64 6.52 -10.24
CA VAL A 120 11.24 6.26 -10.58
C VAL A 120 11.12 4.88 -11.21
N TRP A 121 10.24 4.09 -10.63
CA TRP A 121 9.78 2.82 -11.20
C TRP A 121 8.54 3.05 -12.04
N LEU A 122 8.48 2.41 -13.19
CA LEU A 122 7.46 2.56 -14.20
C LEU A 122 6.96 1.19 -14.60
N ALA A 123 5.64 1.00 -14.66
CA ALA A 123 5.04 -0.19 -15.26
C ALA A 123 4.15 0.21 -16.43
N TRP A 124 4.27 -0.50 -17.54
CA TRP A 124 3.43 -0.28 -18.73
C TRP A 124 3.18 -1.57 -19.48
N ASP A 125 2.18 -1.55 -20.35
CA ASP A 125 1.87 -2.65 -21.24
C ASP A 125 2.17 -2.29 -22.70
N GLU A 126 2.61 -3.27 -23.48
CA GLU A 126 2.58 -3.21 -24.95
C GLU A 126 1.27 -3.79 -25.46
N ARG A 127 0.66 -3.10 -26.43
CA ARG A 127 -0.60 -3.54 -27.04
C ARG A 127 -0.45 -3.79 -28.53
N ASP A 128 -1.19 -4.80 -29.04
CA ASP A 128 -1.29 -5.04 -30.48
C ASP A 128 -2.19 -3.97 -31.15
N GLU A 129 -2.24 -4.04 -32.49
CA GLU A 129 -3.08 -3.15 -33.30
C GLU A 129 -4.58 -3.23 -32.95
N GLN A 130 -5.02 -4.27 -32.27
CA GLN A 130 -6.39 -4.46 -31.79
C GLN A 130 -6.57 -3.97 -30.34
N GLY A 131 -5.53 -3.42 -29.71
CA GLY A 131 -5.54 -2.91 -28.35
C GLY A 131 -5.43 -3.99 -27.26
N ARG A 132 -5.06 -5.23 -27.62
CA ARG A 132 -4.87 -6.32 -26.64
C ARG A 132 -3.45 -6.27 -26.11
N VAL A 133 -3.32 -6.43 -24.79
CA VAL A 133 -2.03 -6.49 -24.12
C VAL A 133 -1.22 -7.68 -24.64
N GLN A 134 0.00 -7.42 -25.09
CA GLN A 134 0.95 -8.42 -25.58
C GLN A 134 2.01 -8.74 -24.53
N SER A 135 2.47 -7.72 -23.82
CA SER A 135 3.49 -7.85 -22.78
C SER A 135 3.34 -6.76 -21.73
N TRP A 136 3.78 -7.07 -20.54
CA TRP A 136 3.94 -6.10 -19.47
C TRP A 136 5.44 -5.82 -19.30
N HIS A 137 5.77 -4.59 -18.97
CA HIS A 137 7.13 -4.12 -18.76
C HIS A 137 7.25 -3.42 -17.42
N LEU A 138 8.42 -3.54 -16.83
CA LEU A 138 8.82 -2.80 -15.65
C LEU A 138 10.12 -2.06 -15.98
N GLY A 139 10.18 -0.78 -15.73
CA GLY A 139 11.37 0.01 -15.98
C GLY A 139 11.79 0.83 -14.78
N PHE A 140 13.08 1.11 -14.70
CA PHE A 140 13.64 2.01 -13.71
C PHE A 140 14.30 3.19 -14.41
N TRP A 141 13.94 4.39 -13.99
CA TRP A 141 14.57 5.63 -14.41
C TRP A 141 15.16 6.37 -13.21
N HIS A 142 16.36 6.87 -13.39
CA HIS A 142 16.98 7.80 -12.45
C HIS A 142 17.74 8.86 -13.25
N ARG A 143 17.73 10.11 -12.77
CA ARG A 143 18.35 11.25 -13.50
C ARG A 143 19.82 11.03 -13.86
N ASP A 144 20.54 10.28 -13.05
CA ASP A 144 22.00 10.04 -13.20
C ASP A 144 22.34 8.72 -13.88
N THR A 145 21.33 7.93 -14.27
CA THR A 145 21.54 6.61 -14.91
C THR A 145 20.68 6.48 -16.16
N ASP A 146 21.10 5.59 -17.07
CA ASP A 146 20.27 5.22 -18.21
C ASP A 146 18.99 4.53 -17.75
N PHE A 147 17.93 4.64 -18.55
CA PHE A 147 16.70 3.89 -18.32
C PHE A 147 16.97 2.39 -18.41
N VAL A 148 16.51 1.65 -17.41
CA VAL A 148 16.62 0.19 -17.36
C VAL A 148 15.25 -0.39 -17.64
N ASP A 149 15.10 -1.12 -18.73
CA ASP A 149 13.92 -1.90 -19.08
C ASP A 149 14.11 -3.33 -18.59
N LEU A 150 13.16 -3.80 -17.77
CA LEU A 150 13.07 -5.18 -17.32
C LEU A 150 11.88 -5.81 -18.05
N PRO A 151 12.11 -6.60 -19.11
CA PRO A 151 11.02 -7.24 -19.87
C PRO A 151 10.41 -8.39 -19.05
N ILE A 152 9.70 -8.05 -18.01
CA ILE A 152 9.09 -8.98 -17.04
C ILE A 152 7.60 -8.69 -16.90
N ALA A 153 6.79 -9.73 -16.97
CA ALA A 153 5.37 -9.63 -16.71
C ALA A 153 5.13 -9.43 -15.19
N THR A 154 5.02 -8.19 -14.77
CA THR A 154 4.65 -7.84 -13.38
C THR A 154 3.70 -6.66 -13.37
N VAL A 155 2.78 -6.66 -12.44
CA VAL A 155 1.85 -5.55 -12.21
C VAL A 155 1.96 -4.96 -10.81
N ASN A 156 2.47 -5.73 -9.86
CA ASN A 156 2.60 -5.33 -8.46
C ASN A 156 4.06 -5.18 -8.10
N HIS A 157 4.43 -3.99 -7.69
CA HIS A 157 5.78 -3.68 -7.25
C HIS A 157 5.78 -2.70 -6.11
N THR A 158 6.79 -2.79 -5.26
CA THR A 158 7.03 -1.84 -4.17
C THR A 158 8.45 -1.32 -4.27
N ALA A 159 8.59 -0.01 -4.42
CA ALA A 159 9.88 0.65 -4.41
C ALA A 159 10.48 0.64 -3.01
N MET A 160 11.76 0.32 -2.94
CA MET A 160 12.53 0.34 -1.71
C MET A 160 13.37 1.64 -1.62
N PRO A 161 13.65 2.16 -0.42
CA PRO A 161 14.37 3.42 -0.25
C PRO A 161 15.76 3.47 -0.88
N ASN A 162 16.42 2.32 -1.00
CA ASN A 162 17.77 2.19 -1.60
C ASN A 162 17.77 2.17 -3.14
N GLY A 163 16.66 2.49 -3.79
CA GLY A 163 16.51 2.40 -5.24
C GLY A 163 16.20 0.98 -5.74
N GLY A 164 16.04 0.02 -4.83
CA GLY A 164 15.62 -1.33 -5.18
C GLY A 164 14.12 -1.46 -5.39
N LEU A 165 13.71 -2.66 -5.80
CA LEU A 165 12.32 -3.03 -6.02
C LEU A 165 12.08 -4.46 -5.58
N ILE A 166 10.91 -4.73 -5.00
CA ILE A 166 10.38 -6.07 -4.81
C ILE A 166 9.07 -6.21 -5.59
N PHE A 167 8.86 -7.34 -6.26
CA PHE A 167 7.72 -7.57 -7.15
C PHE A 167 7.52 -9.05 -7.46
N GLY A 168 6.29 -9.41 -7.88
CA GLY A 168 5.98 -10.76 -8.36
C GLY A 168 6.21 -10.89 -9.86
N VAL A 169 6.84 -11.97 -10.29
CA VAL A 169 7.01 -12.37 -11.69
C VAL A 169 6.12 -13.56 -11.95
N SER A 170 5.25 -13.46 -12.95
CA SER A 170 4.39 -14.57 -13.36
C SER A 170 5.21 -15.68 -14.03
N GLU A 171 4.97 -16.90 -13.65
CA GLU A 171 5.54 -18.08 -14.30
C GLU A 171 4.91 -18.36 -15.67
N THR A 172 3.71 -17.84 -15.92
CA THR A 172 3.03 -17.95 -17.23
C THR A 172 3.33 -16.73 -18.09
N THR A 173 3.38 -16.94 -19.41
CA THR A 173 3.44 -15.86 -20.38
C THR A 173 2.11 -15.17 -20.61
N ASP A 174 1.01 -15.80 -20.23
CA ASP A 174 -0.35 -15.26 -20.30
C ASP A 174 -0.86 -15.00 -18.89
N TYR A 175 -0.81 -13.74 -18.49
CA TYR A 175 -1.20 -13.22 -17.20
C TYR A 175 -2.64 -13.62 -16.74
N TRP A 176 -3.52 -13.89 -17.67
CA TRP A 176 -4.91 -14.30 -17.41
C TRP A 176 -5.13 -15.81 -17.51
N SER A 177 -4.11 -16.55 -17.91
CA SER A 177 -4.18 -18.01 -18.08
C SER A 177 -3.63 -18.67 -16.83
N TYR A 178 -4.49 -19.11 -15.95
CA TYR A 178 -4.16 -20.01 -14.83
C TYR A 178 -3.86 -21.42 -15.37
N SER A 179 -2.79 -21.56 -16.14
CA SER A 179 -2.36 -22.86 -16.65
C SER A 179 -1.35 -23.47 -15.70
N TYR A 180 -1.76 -24.46 -14.95
CA TYR A 180 -0.88 -25.28 -14.11
C TYR A 180 0.19 -26.04 -14.93
N GLU A 181 0.14 -26.00 -16.25
CA GLU A 181 1.06 -26.73 -17.10
C GLU A 181 2.09 -25.80 -17.75
N CYS A 182 3.37 -26.02 -17.49
CA CYS A 182 4.51 -25.30 -18.09
C CYS A 182 4.66 -25.48 -19.62
N ASN A 183 3.70 -26.14 -20.28
CA ASN A 183 3.81 -26.53 -21.69
C ASN A 183 3.46 -25.44 -22.71
N GLN A 184 3.02 -24.25 -22.27
CA GLN A 184 2.66 -23.12 -23.14
C GLN A 184 3.65 -21.93 -23.07
N GLY A 185 4.90 -22.21 -22.72
CA GLY A 185 5.96 -21.19 -22.63
C GLY A 185 6.15 -20.64 -21.22
N GLY A 186 5.43 -21.13 -20.22
CA GLY A 186 5.67 -20.85 -18.80
C GLY A 186 6.99 -21.45 -18.33
N GLN A 187 7.54 -20.88 -17.30
CA GLN A 187 8.77 -21.34 -16.67
C GLN A 187 8.53 -21.52 -15.18
N ASP A 188 8.73 -22.72 -14.67
CA ASP A 188 8.74 -23.04 -13.25
C ASP A 188 9.94 -22.32 -12.60
N LEU A 189 9.67 -21.23 -11.89
CA LEU A 189 10.69 -20.35 -11.29
C LEU A 189 11.03 -20.70 -9.85
N ASN A 190 10.13 -21.42 -9.15
CA ASN A 190 10.31 -21.84 -7.77
C ASN A 190 10.67 -23.33 -7.62
N GLY A 191 10.45 -24.15 -8.66
CA GLY A 191 10.80 -25.57 -8.70
C GLY A 191 9.78 -26.51 -8.05
N ASP A 192 8.52 -26.09 -7.90
CA ASP A 192 7.46 -26.90 -7.30
C ASP A 192 6.78 -27.85 -8.30
N GLY A 193 6.99 -27.64 -9.59
CA GLY A 193 6.56 -28.53 -10.68
C GLY A 193 5.35 -28.05 -11.45
N ASP A 194 4.87 -26.83 -11.19
CA ASP A 194 3.84 -26.20 -12.02
C ASP A 194 4.27 -24.79 -12.51
N CYS A 195 3.40 -24.04 -13.13
CA CYS A 195 3.67 -22.70 -13.64
C CYS A 195 2.45 -21.78 -13.41
N ALA A 196 1.83 -21.89 -12.26
CA ALA A 196 0.62 -21.12 -11.95
C ALA A 196 0.88 -19.95 -11.02
N ASP A 197 2.13 -19.74 -10.63
CA ASP A 197 2.48 -18.83 -9.55
C ASP A 197 3.02 -17.48 -10.00
N PHE A 198 3.02 -16.56 -9.05
CA PHE A 198 3.80 -15.33 -9.10
C PHE A 198 4.95 -15.45 -8.11
N ILE A 199 6.18 -15.47 -8.60
CA ILE A 199 7.35 -15.64 -7.75
C ILE A 199 7.93 -14.28 -7.40
N LEU A 200 8.14 -14.03 -6.11
CA LEU A 200 8.75 -12.80 -5.62
C LEU A 200 10.18 -12.68 -6.13
N HIS A 201 10.46 -11.56 -6.72
CA HIS A 201 11.78 -11.15 -7.17
C HIS A 201 12.17 -9.83 -6.52
N ARG A 202 13.46 -9.64 -6.42
CA ARG A 202 14.05 -8.35 -6.06
C ARG A 202 14.94 -7.88 -7.19
N TRP A 203 14.93 -6.59 -7.40
CA TRP A 203 15.92 -5.94 -8.23
C TRP A 203 16.62 -4.84 -7.43
N SER A 204 17.92 -4.68 -7.66
CA SER A 204 18.67 -3.51 -7.17
C SER A 204 19.74 -3.13 -8.19
N PRO A 205 20.22 -1.86 -8.21
CA PRO A 205 21.33 -1.46 -9.07
C PRO A 205 22.60 -2.26 -8.81
N ALA A 206 22.78 -2.81 -7.62
CA ALA A 206 23.97 -3.54 -7.21
C ALA A 206 23.93 -5.03 -7.58
N SER A 207 22.80 -5.71 -7.37
CA SER A 207 22.67 -7.17 -7.58
C SER A 207 21.96 -7.53 -8.90
N GLY A 208 21.30 -6.56 -9.55
CA GLY A 208 20.41 -6.86 -10.67
C GLY A 208 19.15 -7.59 -10.23
N LEU A 209 18.61 -8.43 -11.09
CA LEU A 209 17.40 -9.23 -10.83
C LEU A 209 17.76 -10.52 -10.08
N VAL A 210 17.10 -10.75 -8.94
CA VAL A 210 17.28 -11.93 -8.10
C VAL A 210 15.91 -12.53 -7.79
N SER A 211 15.73 -13.84 -8.05
CA SER A 211 14.55 -14.57 -7.60
C SER A 211 14.69 -14.87 -6.10
N LEU A 212 13.62 -14.61 -5.35
CA LEU A 212 13.55 -14.91 -3.92
C LEU A 212 12.99 -16.31 -3.65
N GLY A 213 12.42 -16.97 -4.68
CA GLY A 213 11.84 -18.29 -4.58
C GLY A 213 10.58 -18.37 -3.71
N LEU A 214 10.01 -17.23 -3.33
CA LEU A 214 8.77 -17.14 -2.55
C LEU A 214 7.60 -16.91 -3.50
N ILE A 215 6.48 -17.59 -3.27
CA ILE A 215 5.25 -17.39 -4.02
C ILE A 215 4.56 -16.15 -3.48
N GLN A 216 4.25 -15.20 -4.36
CA GLN A 216 3.41 -14.08 -4.02
C GLN A 216 1.96 -14.55 -3.88
N GLN A 217 1.43 -14.43 -2.68
CA GLN A 217 0.05 -14.82 -2.40
C GLN A 217 -0.91 -13.82 -3.04
N GLY A 218 -1.90 -14.28 -3.79
CA GLY A 218 -2.98 -13.45 -4.33
C GLY A 218 -3.48 -13.89 -5.70
N TRP A 219 -4.80 -13.86 -5.88
CA TRP A 219 -5.51 -14.28 -7.10
C TRP A 219 -5.60 -13.20 -8.15
N CYS A 220 -5.19 -12.00 -7.85
CA CYS A 220 -5.31 -10.89 -8.76
C CYS A 220 -4.06 -10.01 -8.75
N PRO A 221 -3.71 -9.53 -9.93
CA PRO A 221 -2.55 -8.66 -10.16
C PRO A 221 -2.63 -7.31 -9.46
N GLU A 222 -3.85 -6.86 -9.16
CA GLU A 222 -4.13 -5.60 -8.50
C GLU A 222 -4.14 -5.74 -6.97
N CYS A 223 -3.98 -6.99 -6.47
CA CYS A 223 -3.98 -7.27 -5.05
C CYS A 223 -2.55 -7.16 -4.52
N GLU A 224 -2.26 -6.15 -3.73
CA GLU A 224 -0.99 -5.94 -3.00
C GLU A 224 -0.78 -6.99 -1.90
N TRP A 225 -1.02 -8.28 -2.21
CA TRP A 225 -1.02 -9.34 -1.22
C TRP A 225 0.28 -10.13 -1.33
N GLY A 226 0.82 -10.51 -0.22
CA GLY A 226 1.95 -11.40 -0.14
C GLY A 226 3.15 -10.86 0.62
N TYR A 227 3.29 -9.53 0.76
CA TYR A 227 4.38 -8.94 1.54
C TYR A 227 4.08 -7.51 2.01
N VAL A 228 4.81 -7.09 3.07
CA VAL A 228 4.90 -5.70 3.50
C VAL A 228 6.36 -5.30 3.60
N THR A 229 6.67 -4.02 3.41
CA THR A 229 8.05 -3.53 3.40
C THR A 229 8.28 -2.37 4.36
N SER A 230 9.46 -2.30 4.95
CA SER A 230 9.97 -1.10 5.62
C SER A 230 11.47 -0.97 5.40
N GLY A 231 11.90 0.14 4.88
CA GLY A 231 13.28 0.29 4.46
C GLY A 231 13.66 -0.77 3.42
N ASP A 232 14.77 -1.45 3.65
CA ASP A 232 15.30 -2.49 2.75
C ASP A 232 14.89 -3.91 3.15
N VAL A 233 13.93 -4.05 4.05
CA VAL A 233 13.44 -5.32 4.55
C VAL A 233 12.00 -5.53 4.10
N ALA A 234 11.68 -6.76 3.69
CA ALA A 234 10.33 -7.19 3.40
C ALA A 234 9.94 -8.39 4.27
N TRP A 235 8.68 -8.46 4.64
CA TRP A 235 8.06 -9.60 5.32
C TRP A 235 7.02 -10.19 4.41
N ALA A 236 7.14 -11.49 4.13
CA ALA A 236 6.25 -12.22 3.23
C ALA A 236 5.69 -13.46 3.92
N SER A 237 4.49 -13.86 3.56
CA SER A 237 3.93 -15.16 3.95
C SER A 237 4.12 -16.18 2.82
N GLN A 238 4.43 -17.43 3.18
CA GLN A 238 4.57 -18.51 2.24
C GLN A 238 3.72 -19.70 2.69
N ARG A 239 2.83 -20.17 1.85
CA ARG A 239 1.99 -21.33 2.15
C ARG A 239 2.75 -22.63 1.94
N GLU A 240 2.68 -23.51 2.93
CA GLU A 240 3.37 -24.81 2.91
C GLU A 240 2.89 -25.73 1.79
N TRP A 241 1.58 -25.77 1.57
CA TRP A 241 1.00 -26.64 0.55
C TRP A 241 1.40 -26.25 -0.88
N GLU A 242 1.65 -24.98 -1.16
CA GLU A 242 2.15 -24.49 -2.45
C GLU A 242 3.62 -24.87 -2.66
N MET A 243 4.42 -24.83 -1.59
CA MET A 243 5.83 -25.23 -1.64
C MET A 243 6.03 -26.74 -1.46
N GLY A 244 5.02 -27.48 -1.01
CA GLY A 244 5.15 -28.90 -0.66
C GLY A 244 6.18 -29.16 0.44
N GLN A 245 6.42 -28.19 1.34
CA GLN A 245 7.43 -28.22 2.39
C GLN A 245 6.83 -27.86 3.75
N ASP A 246 7.21 -28.59 4.78
CA ASP A 246 6.98 -28.24 6.18
C ASP A 246 7.93 -27.09 6.56
N LEU A 247 7.39 -25.87 6.60
CA LEU A 247 8.18 -24.65 6.79
C LEU A 247 8.23 -24.21 8.26
N ASP A 248 7.25 -24.59 9.09
CA ASP A 248 7.19 -24.26 10.50
C ASP A 248 7.70 -25.40 11.41
N GLY A 249 7.84 -26.61 10.86
CA GLY A 249 8.43 -27.75 11.56
C GLY A 249 7.43 -28.57 12.39
N ASP A 250 6.13 -28.43 12.15
CA ASP A 250 5.10 -29.15 12.88
C ASP A 250 4.85 -30.58 12.35
N GLY A 251 5.37 -30.91 11.16
CA GLY A 251 5.30 -32.21 10.51
C GLY A 251 4.18 -32.34 9.48
N GLU A 252 3.41 -31.29 9.24
CA GLU A 252 2.39 -31.20 8.21
C GLU A 252 2.86 -30.27 7.08
N VAL A 253 2.16 -30.22 5.94
CA VAL A 253 2.51 -29.39 4.77
C VAL A 253 1.25 -28.80 4.14
N THR A 254 0.15 -28.71 4.88
CA THR A 254 -1.15 -28.41 4.28
C THR A 254 -1.90 -27.23 4.88
N ASP A 255 -1.44 -26.65 5.93
CA ASP A 255 -2.26 -25.83 6.82
C ASP A 255 -1.71 -24.44 7.12
N ALA A 256 -0.41 -24.26 7.15
CA ALA A 256 0.16 -22.99 7.58
C ALA A 256 0.59 -22.08 6.44
N SER A 257 0.47 -20.77 6.67
CA SER A 257 1.29 -19.76 5.99
C SER A 257 2.41 -19.35 6.94
N VAL A 258 3.65 -19.46 6.49
CA VAL A 258 4.82 -19.25 7.35
C VAL A 258 5.53 -17.94 7.01
N LEU A 259 5.91 -17.20 8.04
CA LEU A 259 6.55 -15.90 7.90
C LEU A 259 7.99 -16.02 7.41
N HIS A 260 8.29 -15.27 6.37
CA HIS A 260 9.64 -15.08 5.83
C HIS A 260 10.06 -13.62 5.91
N VAL A 261 11.35 -13.40 6.16
CA VAL A 261 11.97 -12.07 6.11
C VAL A 261 12.98 -12.04 4.97
N VAL A 262 12.87 -11.02 4.13
CA VAL A 262 13.80 -10.75 3.04
C VAL A 262 14.66 -9.57 3.43
N GLU A 263 15.96 -9.79 3.59
CA GLU A 263 16.95 -8.76 3.88
C GLU A 263 18.03 -8.76 2.78
N GLY A 264 18.06 -7.73 1.97
CA GLY A 264 18.86 -7.78 0.76
C GLY A 264 18.37 -8.90 -0.16
N ASP A 265 19.29 -9.73 -0.63
CA ASP A 265 19.01 -10.90 -1.47
C ASP A 265 18.82 -12.19 -0.64
N ALA A 266 18.84 -12.09 0.68
CA ALA A 266 18.68 -13.23 1.57
C ALA A 266 17.22 -13.39 2.02
N VAL A 267 16.75 -14.64 2.02
CA VAL A 267 15.42 -15.03 2.51
C VAL A 267 15.62 -15.88 3.78
N HIS A 268 14.95 -15.48 4.85
CA HIS A 268 14.99 -16.16 6.14
C HIS A 268 13.59 -16.65 6.51
N ASN A 269 13.43 -17.97 6.57
CA ASN A 269 12.25 -18.58 7.15
C ASN A 269 12.31 -18.43 8.68
N LEU A 270 11.25 -17.88 9.29
CA LEU A 270 11.18 -17.69 10.74
C LEU A 270 10.48 -18.83 11.47
N GLY A 271 9.85 -19.77 10.76
CA GLY A 271 9.12 -20.90 11.34
C GLY A 271 7.93 -20.44 12.20
N VAL A 272 7.27 -19.36 11.82
CA VAL A 272 6.13 -18.79 12.56
C VAL A 272 4.92 -18.83 11.65
N ALA A 273 3.90 -19.58 12.07
CA ALA A 273 2.62 -19.64 11.38
C ALA A 273 1.89 -18.28 11.48
N VAL A 274 1.46 -17.74 10.36
CA VAL A 274 0.85 -16.40 10.27
C VAL A 274 -0.36 -16.42 9.35
N SER A 275 -1.25 -15.44 9.52
CA SER A 275 -2.33 -15.23 8.55
C SER A 275 -1.73 -14.91 7.18
N TRP A 276 -2.26 -15.55 6.15
CA TRP A 276 -1.84 -15.32 4.76
C TRP A 276 -2.21 -13.93 4.24
N ASP A 277 -3.18 -13.26 4.85
CA ASP A 277 -3.66 -11.94 4.44
C ASP A 277 -2.74 -10.83 4.95
N THR A 278 -1.72 -10.51 4.17
CA THR A 278 -0.73 -9.47 4.51
C THR A 278 -1.30 -8.05 4.52
N ARG A 279 -2.52 -7.81 3.99
CA ARG A 279 -3.23 -6.52 4.14
C ARG A 279 -3.50 -6.18 5.61
N ARG A 280 -3.51 -7.20 6.46
CA ARG A 280 -3.72 -7.08 7.90
C ARG A 280 -2.42 -6.79 8.66
N TRP A 281 -1.29 -6.72 7.97
CA TRP A 281 0.03 -6.48 8.55
C TRP A 281 0.45 -5.02 8.41
N ALA A 282 1.42 -4.62 9.23
CA ALA A 282 2.01 -3.29 9.16
C ALA A 282 3.53 -3.36 9.33
N ALA A 283 4.28 -2.83 8.36
CA ALA A 283 5.72 -2.72 8.47
C ALA A 283 6.12 -1.41 9.14
N LEU A 284 7.09 -1.48 10.05
CA LEU A 284 7.65 -0.38 10.81
C LEU A 284 9.16 -0.31 10.60
N ASP A 285 9.75 0.83 10.92
CA ASP A 285 11.19 0.89 11.06
C ASP A 285 11.63 -0.09 12.16
N GLY A 286 12.45 -1.09 11.77
CA GLY A 286 12.99 -2.11 12.65
C GLY A 286 12.14 -3.37 12.84
N GLY A 287 10.99 -3.54 12.16
CA GLY A 287 10.18 -4.76 12.26
C GLY A 287 8.83 -4.68 11.56
N ALA A 288 8.03 -5.72 11.71
CA ALA A 288 6.64 -5.73 11.24
C ALA A 288 5.68 -6.22 12.33
N VAL A 289 4.48 -5.69 12.33
CA VAL A 289 3.35 -6.26 13.06
C VAL A 289 2.62 -7.20 12.14
N VAL A 290 2.48 -8.45 12.54
CA VAL A 290 1.85 -9.54 11.79
C VAL A 290 0.80 -10.23 12.65
N LEU A 291 -0.12 -10.94 12.04
CA LEU A 291 -1.07 -11.81 12.74
C LEU A 291 -0.51 -13.23 12.79
N VAL A 292 -0.20 -13.71 13.98
CA VAL A 292 0.22 -15.09 14.27
C VAL A 292 -1.00 -15.92 14.60
N GLU A 293 -1.17 -17.04 13.94
CA GLU A 293 -2.29 -17.94 14.17
C GLU A 293 -2.10 -18.73 15.47
N GLU A 294 -3.15 -18.88 16.25
CA GLU A 294 -3.07 -19.53 17.56
C GLU A 294 -2.93 -21.04 17.47
N ALA A 295 -3.47 -21.67 16.46
CA ALA A 295 -3.40 -23.10 16.12
C ALA A 295 -3.48 -24.09 17.33
N THR A 296 -2.56 -24.02 18.28
CA THR A 296 -2.46 -24.96 19.43
C THR A 296 -2.35 -24.25 20.79
N ARG A 297 -2.24 -22.95 20.83
CA ARG A 297 -1.99 -22.17 22.05
C ARG A 297 -2.78 -20.86 22.04
N ASP A 298 -3.54 -20.62 23.08
CA ASP A 298 -4.15 -19.35 23.38
C ASP A 298 -3.06 -18.28 23.61
N LEU A 299 -3.01 -17.28 22.75
CA LEU A 299 -1.98 -16.23 22.72
C LEU A 299 -2.48 -14.89 23.28
N ASN A 300 -3.79 -14.70 23.42
CA ASN A 300 -4.44 -13.47 23.89
C ASN A 300 -5.18 -13.63 25.21
N ASP A 301 -5.20 -14.86 25.80
CA ASP A 301 -5.87 -15.22 27.06
C ASP A 301 -7.40 -15.05 27.00
N ASP A 302 -8.05 -15.39 25.89
CA ASP A 302 -9.51 -15.36 25.73
C ASP A 302 -10.18 -16.71 25.93
N ALA A 303 -9.41 -17.77 26.06
CA ALA A 303 -9.77 -19.16 26.33
C ALA A 303 -10.16 -19.98 25.09
N ASP A 304 -9.79 -19.52 23.89
CA ASP A 304 -9.86 -20.36 22.69
C ASP A 304 -8.52 -20.35 21.91
N VAL A 305 -8.49 -20.87 20.70
CA VAL A 305 -7.30 -20.97 19.84
C VAL A 305 -7.71 -20.78 18.35
N ALA A 306 -8.70 -19.94 18.12
CA ALA A 306 -9.29 -19.78 16.78
C ALA A 306 -8.87 -18.46 16.10
N ASP A 307 -8.12 -17.62 16.78
CA ASP A 307 -7.83 -16.26 16.35
C ASP A 307 -6.45 -16.08 15.74
N GLY A 308 -6.29 -14.93 15.09
CA GLY A 308 -4.99 -14.36 14.79
C GLY A 308 -4.64 -13.31 15.83
N VAL A 309 -3.48 -13.43 16.47
CA VAL A 309 -3.01 -12.51 17.50
C VAL A 309 -1.85 -11.66 16.97
N PHE A 310 -1.91 -10.35 17.18
CA PHE A 310 -0.87 -9.45 16.74
C PHE A 310 0.46 -9.71 17.46
N HIS A 311 1.51 -9.88 16.67
CA HIS A 311 2.88 -9.97 17.11
C HIS A 311 3.74 -8.93 16.40
N PHE A 312 4.66 -8.33 17.12
CA PHE A 312 5.72 -7.55 16.52
C PHE A 312 6.93 -8.47 16.29
N VAL A 313 7.33 -8.59 15.04
CA VAL A 313 8.51 -9.35 14.61
C VAL A 313 9.60 -8.36 14.24
N PRO A 314 10.61 -8.17 15.11
CA PRO A 314 11.72 -7.27 14.80
C PRO A 314 12.60 -7.86 13.69
N ASN A 315 13.35 -7.01 12.98
CA ASN A 315 14.36 -7.44 12.00
C ASN A 315 15.37 -8.40 12.61
N THR A 316 15.66 -8.24 13.89
CA THR A 316 16.56 -9.10 14.66
C THR A 316 15.98 -9.36 16.04
N GLY A 317 15.99 -10.62 16.49
CA GLY A 317 15.52 -11.00 17.81
C GLY A 317 14.24 -11.83 17.77
N ALA A 318 13.65 -12.05 18.94
CA ALA A 318 12.43 -12.84 19.08
C ALA A 318 11.17 -11.99 18.83
N ALA A 319 10.14 -12.60 18.29
CA ALA A 319 8.82 -11.99 18.17
C ALA A 319 8.24 -11.61 19.54
N ILE A 320 7.55 -10.50 19.61
CA ILE A 320 6.90 -9.97 20.81
C ILE A 320 5.39 -10.13 20.62
N ASN A 321 4.76 -10.96 21.46
CA ASN A 321 3.32 -11.07 21.50
C ASN A 321 2.71 -9.76 22.05
N ILE A 322 1.80 -9.14 21.27
CA ILE A 322 1.07 -7.93 21.70
C ILE A 322 -0.15 -8.31 22.56
N GLY A 323 -0.61 -9.58 22.46
CA GLY A 323 -1.72 -10.11 23.26
C GLY A 323 -3.08 -9.53 22.87
N LEU A 324 -3.25 -9.21 21.60
CA LEU A 324 -4.47 -8.63 21.06
C LEU A 324 -4.89 -9.37 19.80
N GLY A 325 -6.03 -10.04 19.83
CA GLY A 325 -6.68 -10.65 18.67
C GLY A 325 -7.18 -9.57 17.70
N GLY A 326 -6.97 -9.75 16.40
CA GLY A 326 -7.12 -8.61 15.54
C GLY A 326 -7.69 -8.76 14.15
N GLY A 327 -8.22 -7.64 13.68
CA GLY A 327 -8.69 -7.43 12.32
C GLY A 327 -7.59 -6.98 11.38
N SER A 328 -6.99 -5.82 11.61
CA SER A 328 -5.95 -5.26 10.73
C SER A 328 -5.00 -4.32 11.46
N ALA A 329 -3.82 -4.09 10.87
CA ALA A 329 -2.82 -3.17 11.36
C ALA A 329 -2.47 -2.12 10.31
N GLN A 330 -2.15 -0.90 10.75
CA GLN A 330 -1.68 0.18 9.89
C GLN A 330 -0.54 0.94 10.56
N ALA A 331 0.60 0.99 9.88
CA ALA A 331 1.73 1.80 10.33
C ALA A 331 1.46 3.29 10.15
N LEU A 332 1.90 4.07 11.13
CA LEU A 332 1.88 5.52 11.08
C LEU A 332 3.28 6.06 10.82
N SER A 333 3.35 7.22 10.18
CA SER A 333 4.63 7.89 9.89
C SER A 333 5.40 8.29 11.16
N THR A 334 4.75 8.27 12.31
CA THR A 334 5.31 8.57 13.63
C THR A 334 5.99 7.37 14.30
N GLY A 335 5.89 6.17 13.69
CA GLY A 335 6.48 4.92 14.20
C GLY A 335 5.58 4.13 15.16
N GLU A 336 4.35 4.55 15.34
CA GLU A 336 3.30 3.76 15.99
C GLU A 336 2.53 2.92 14.96
N VAL A 337 1.79 1.93 15.45
CA VAL A 337 0.82 1.13 14.70
C VAL A 337 -0.56 1.33 15.27
N VAL A 338 -1.53 1.57 14.40
CA VAL A 338 -2.93 1.42 14.73
C VAL A 338 -3.33 -0.02 14.51
N LEU A 339 -3.91 -0.63 15.53
CA LEU A 339 -4.44 -1.99 15.51
C LEU A 339 -5.96 -1.93 15.64
N LEU A 340 -6.67 -2.60 14.78
CA LEU A 340 -8.09 -2.85 14.93
C LEU A 340 -8.28 -4.18 15.64
N ALA A 341 -8.78 -4.15 16.87
CA ALA A 341 -9.06 -5.33 17.66
C ALA A 341 -10.54 -5.65 17.62
N GLU A 342 -10.86 -6.88 17.33
CA GLU A 342 -12.21 -7.41 17.40
C GLU A 342 -12.54 -7.80 18.84
N GLU A 343 -13.67 -7.33 19.37
CA GLU A 343 -14.05 -7.60 20.77
C GLU A 343 -14.35 -9.08 21.02
N ALA A 344 -15.01 -9.74 20.07
CA ALA A 344 -15.32 -11.16 20.18
C ALA A 344 -14.07 -12.02 20.20
N GLY A 345 -13.13 -11.80 19.26
CA GLY A 345 -11.86 -12.50 19.21
C GLY A 345 -10.88 -12.15 20.36
N ASN A 346 -11.31 -11.39 21.35
CA ASN A 346 -10.54 -11.09 22.57
C ASN A 346 -11.38 -11.36 23.84
N GLY A 347 -12.63 -11.78 23.71
CA GLY A 347 -13.52 -11.97 24.84
C GLY A 347 -13.69 -10.75 25.74
N ARG A 348 -13.48 -9.53 25.23
CA ARG A 348 -13.40 -8.28 26.02
C ARG A 348 -14.22 -7.15 25.40
N ASP A 349 -14.94 -6.43 26.24
CA ASP A 349 -15.57 -5.16 25.91
C ASP A 349 -14.50 -4.06 25.98
N PHE A 350 -14.04 -3.59 24.84
CA PHE A 350 -12.97 -2.58 24.75
C PHE A 350 -13.51 -1.15 24.68
N ASN A 351 -14.72 -0.95 24.16
CA ASN A 351 -15.35 0.36 24.03
C ASN A 351 -16.19 0.75 25.25
N GLY A 352 -16.50 -0.22 26.14
CA GLY A 352 -17.23 -0.01 27.38
C GLY A 352 -18.75 0.08 27.22
N ASP A 353 -19.30 -0.41 26.11
CA ASP A 353 -20.74 -0.37 25.82
C ASP A 353 -21.54 -1.50 26.52
N GLY A 354 -20.83 -2.46 27.11
CA GLY A 354 -21.42 -3.60 27.84
C GLY A 354 -21.75 -4.80 26.95
N TYR A 355 -21.37 -4.79 25.71
CA TYR A 355 -21.52 -5.89 24.78
C TYR A 355 -20.15 -6.33 24.27
N ILE A 356 -20.02 -7.61 23.93
CA ILE A 356 -18.88 -8.18 23.19
C ILE A 356 -19.45 -8.62 21.86
N SER A 357 -19.10 -7.96 20.79
CA SER A 357 -19.70 -8.14 19.47
C SER A 357 -18.68 -8.49 18.41
N ASP A 358 -19.00 -9.47 17.56
CA ASP A 358 -18.19 -9.86 16.41
C ASP A 358 -18.06 -8.76 15.35
N ASP A 359 -18.95 -7.76 15.39
CA ASP A 359 -19.00 -6.68 14.42
C ASP A 359 -18.33 -5.38 14.91
N THR A 360 -17.74 -5.40 16.12
CA THR A 360 -17.13 -4.23 16.72
C THR A 360 -15.61 -4.33 16.71
N TYR A 361 -14.98 -3.42 16.01
CA TYR A 361 -13.54 -3.22 16.01
C TYR A 361 -13.20 -1.97 16.81
N VAL A 362 -12.31 -2.10 17.78
CA VAL A 362 -11.86 -0.98 18.61
C VAL A 362 -10.43 -0.59 18.24
N ILE A 363 -10.20 0.70 18.13
CA ILE A 363 -8.90 1.26 17.78
C ILE A 363 -7.97 1.15 18.98
N HIS A 364 -6.83 0.47 18.75
CA HIS A 364 -5.70 0.43 19.67
C HIS A 364 -4.47 1.07 19.01
N ILE A 365 -3.59 1.64 19.81
CA ILE A 365 -2.33 2.21 19.37
C ILE A 365 -1.21 1.43 20.05
N TRP A 366 -0.25 0.96 19.27
CA TRP A 366 0.88 0.21 19.80
C TRP A 366 2.22 0.77 19.28
N SER A 367 3.24 0.69 20.10
CA SER A 367 4.63 0.86 19.67
C SER A 367 5.58 0.05 20.55
N PRO A 368 6.77 -0.32 20.04
CA PRO A 368 7.76 -1.05 20.85
C PRO A 368 8.19 -0.32 22.13
N GLN A 369 8.10 1.01 22.15
CA GLN A 369 8.56 1.84 23.26
C GLN A 369 7.49 2.09 24.32
N ARG A 370 6.21 2.15 23.92
CA ARG A 370 5.11 2.54 24.81
C ARG A 370 4.17 1.39 25.16
N GLY A 371 4.24 0.30 24.39
CA GLY A 371 3.29 -0.81 24.51
C GLY A 371 1.92 -0.49 23.92
N LEU A 372 0.91 -1.18 24.37
CA LEU A 372 -0.46 -1.13 23.86
C LEU A 372 -1.30 -0.11 24.65
N THR A 373 -2.06 0.69 23.91
CA THR A 373 -3.05 1.65 24.45
C THR A 373 -4.39 1.41 23.78
N ASN A 374 -5.43 1.12 24.57
CA ASN A 374 -6.81 1.09 24.10
C ASN A 374 -7.35 2.53 24.04
N THR A 375 -7.92 2.94 22.93
CA THR A 375 -8.54 4.27 22.78
C THR A 375 -9.99 4.29 23.22
N GLY A 376 -10.64 3.12 23.34
CA GLY A 376 -12.08 2.98 23.57
C GLY A 376 -12.95 3.43 22.38
N LEU A 377 -12.35 3.81 21.25
CA LEU A 377 -13.07 4.28 20.08
C LEU A 377 -13.30 3.15 19.10
N THR A 378 -14.54 2.99 18.67
CA THR A 378 -14.89 2.03 17.62
C THR A 378 -14.50 2.54 16.24
N ASN A 379 -14.11 1.64 15.38
CA ASN A 379 -13.90 1.91 13.97
C ASN A 379 -15.05 1.32 13.17
N GLY A 380 -15.73 2.16 12.39
CA GLY A 380 -16.84 1.71 11.57
C GLY A 380 -16.43 0.64 10.59
N ARG A 381 -17.18 -0.46 10.58
CA ARG A 381 -17.05 -1.46 9.54
C ARG A 381 -17.73 -0.94 8.27
N TYR A 382 -16.99 -0.52 7.29
CA TYR A 382 -17.51 -0.56 5.92
C TYR A 382 -17.41 -2.02 5.46
N MET A 383 -18.57 -2.64 5.32
CA MET A 383 -18.66 -3.96 4.69
C MET A 383 -18.45 -3.75 3.19
N ASP A 384 -17.22 -3.83 2.72
CA ASP A 384 -17.04 -4.35 1.39
C ASP A 384 -17.20 -5.88 1.48
N GLU A 385 -17.56 -6.51 0.37
CA GLU A 385 -17.87 -7.95 0.34
C GLU A 385 -16.65 -8.83 0.70
N GLU A 386 -15.48 -8.25 0.99
CA GLU A 386 -14.18 -8.92 1.16
C GLU A 386 -13.64 -8.96 2.59
N GLY A 387 -14.37 -8.44 3.57
CA GLY A 387 -13.96 -8.48 4.99
C GLY A 387 -13.51 -7.13 5.58
N PRO A 388 -12.89 -7.09 6.76
CA PRO A 388 -12.49 -5.86 7.42
C PRO A 388 -11.38 -5.19 6.65
N SER A 389 -11.75 -4.32 5.74
CA SER A 389 -10.83 -3.42 5.07
C SER A 389 -10.18 -2.47 6.09
N ARG A 390 -9.05 -1.90 5.72
CA ARG A 390 -8.19 -1.01 6.51
C ARG A 390 -8.98 -0.04 7.40
N PRO A 391 -8.45 0.33 8.58
CA PRO A 391 -9.11 1.28 9.45
C PRO A 391 -9.45 2.56 8.70
N TYR A 392 -10.65 3.12 8.92
CA TYR A 392 -11.00 4.46 8.46
C TYR A 392 -10.18 5.52 9.22
N LEU A 393 -8.88 5.50 8.99
CA LEU A 393 -7.99 6.53 9.50
C LEU A 393 -7.94 7.66 8.49
N VAL A 394 -8.20 8.86 8.93
CA VAL A 394 -8.06 10.05 8.09
C VAL A 394 -6.59 10.44 7.98
N GLY A 395 -5.75 10.04 8.96
CA GLY A 395 -4.32 10.29 8.97
C GLY A 395 -3.78 10.74 10.32
N THR A 396 -2.53 11.18 10.33
CA THR A 396 -1.87 11.75 11.50
C THR A 396 -1.63 13.25 11.32
N LEU A 397 -1.87 14.02 12.38
CA LEU A 397 -1.48 15.43 12.43
C LEU A 397 -0.04 15.59 12.91
N PRO A 398 0.62 16.73 12.62
CA PRO A 398 2.04 16.94 12.95
C PRO A 398 2.41 16.79 14.43
N ASP A 399 1.46 17.03 15.33
CA ASP A 399 1.66 16.96 16.78
C ASP A 399 1.48 15.55 17.37
N ARG A 400 1.55 14.50 16.54
CA ARG A 400 1.31 13.10 16.93
C ARG A 400 -0.12 12.86 17.39
N GLU A 401 -1.04 13.36 16.65
CA GLU A 401 -2.46 13.13 16.85
C GLU A 401 -2.99 12.22 15.72
N LEU A 402 -3.72 11.19 16.12
CA LEU A 402 -4.45 10.32 15.20
C LEU A 402 -5.83 10.92 14.95
N VAL A 403 -6.22 11.04 13.70
CA VAL A 403 -7.58 11.40 13.29
C VAL A 403 -8.32 10.14 12.90
N ALA A 404 -9.40 9.83 13.61
CA ALA A 404 -10.23 8.66 13.37
C ALA A 404 -11.68 9.05 13.07
N LEU A 405 -12.35 8.28 12.21
CA LEU A 405 -13.79 8.36 11.99
C LEU A 405 -14.48 7.32 12.85
N VAL A 406 -15.34 7.78 13.74
CA VAL A 406 -16.03 6.95 14.73
C VAL A 406 -17.53 6.99 14.45
N PRO A 407 -18.18 5.86 14.12
CA PRO A 407 -19.64 5.80 13.98
C PRO A 407 -20.27 5.78 15.36
N GLU A 408 -21.20 6.69 15.60
CA GLU A 408 -21.89 6.81 16.88
C GLU A 408 -22.69 5.55 17.25
N TRP A 409 -23.34 4.92 16.25
CA TRP A 409 -24.15 3.70 16.48
C TRP A 409 -23.34 2.47 16.93
N GLN A 410 -22.02 2.52 16.83
CA GLN A 410 -21.11 1.45 17.30
C GLN A 410 -20.40 1.82 18.62
N GLN A 411 -20.59 3.06 19.11
CA GLN A 411 -19.95 3.57 20.31
C GLN A 411 -20.89 3.46 21.56
N GLY A 412 -21.86 2.56 21.52
CA GLY A 412 -22.87 2.45 22.57
C GLY A 412 -23.91 3.57 22.50
N ASP A 413 -24.39 4.04 23.64
CA ASP A 413 -25.44 5.09 23.72
C ASP A 413 -24.90 6.51 23.47
N GLY A 414 -23.77 6.63 22.78
CA GLY A 414 -23.00 7.87 22.67
C GLY A 414 -23.41 8.75 21.48
N ASP A 415 -24.30 9.72 21.70
CA ASP A 415 -24.38 10.94 20.89
C ASP A 415 -23.09 11.74 21.12
N LEU A 416 -22.08 11.51 20.25
CA LEU A 416 -20.72 12.04 20.42
C LEU A 416 -20.61 13.51 20.01
N ASN A 417 -21.50 13.97 19.12
CA ASN A 417 -21.52 15.34 18.62
C ASN A 417 -22.54 16.23 19.36
N GLY A 418 -23.48 15.63 20.11
CA GLY A 418 -24.48 16.32 20.94
C GLY A 418 -25.66 16.87 20.14
N ASP A 419 -25.98 16.32 18.97
CA ASP A 419 -27.07 16.79 18.14
C ASP A 419 -28.43 16.11 18.42
N GLY A 420 -28.45 15.06 19.23
CA GLY A 420 -29.63 14.36 19.73
C GLY A 420 -29.95 13.06 19.00
N ASP A 421 -29.09 12.58 18.11
CA ASP A 421 -29.21 11.23 17.57
C ASP A 421 -27.85 10.47 17.59
N THR A 422 -27.77 9.28 17.04
CA THR A 422 -26.58 8.41 17.04
C THR A 422 -26.33 7.83 15.65
N ASN A 423 -26.73 8.52 14.61
CA ASN A 423 -26.61 8.02 13.22
C ASN A 423 -25.42 8.58 12.46
N ASP A 424 -24.60 9.40 13.09
CA ASP A 424 -23.51 10.11 12.47
C ASP A 424 -22.16 9.37 12.56
N VAL A 425 -21.24 9.77 11.69
CA VAL A 425 -19.82 9.45 11.80
C VAL A 425 -19.09 10.70 12.27
N VAL A 426 -18.50 10.63 13.45
CA VAL A 426 -17.83 11.76 14.09
C VAL A 426 -16.32 11.67 13.93
N VAL A 427 -15.67 12.80 13.66
CA VAL A 427 -14.21 12.90 13.62
C VAL A 427 -13.66 13.02 15.04
N HIS A 428 -12.81 12.09 15.43
CA HIS A 428 -12.10 12.12 16.70
C HIS A 428 -10.61 12.38 16.48
N VAL A 429 -10.02 13.14 17.40
CA VAL A 429 -8.58 13.37 17.46
C VAL A 429 -8.05 12.74 18.73
N VAL A 430 -7.13 11.80 18.58
CA VAL A 430 -6.53 11.05 19.68
C VAL A 430 -5.06 11.41 19.78
N SER A 431 -4.64 11.92 20.93
CA SER A 431 -3.22 12.17 21.23
C SER A 431 -2.47 10.85 21.42
N MET A 432 -1.33 10.67 20.73
CA MET A 432 -0.50 9.47 20.74
C MET A 432 0.74 9.60 21.64
#